data_f188ef700dbaa22d7de106088c52bae1
#
_entry.id   f188ef700dbaa22d7de106088c52bae1
#
_cell.length_a   1.000
_cell.length_b   1.000
_cell.length_c   1.000
_cell.angle_alpha   90.00
_cell.angle_beta   90.00
_cell.angle_gamma   90.00
#
_symmetry.space_group_name_H-M   'P 1'
#
loop_
_entity.id
_entity.type
_entity.pdbx_description
1 polymer ?
#
loop_
_entity_poly.entity_id
_entity_poly.type
_entity_poly.pdbx_seq_one_letter_code
_entity_poly.pdbx_strand_id
1 'polypeptide(L)'
;MTLTCFASAETVKHERVYAVTNADGDALTVIDNVRLENGDALAEIDDRTLLTALENVGGTEKFTQSGETVTWKADGNSIIYQGTSDKALNVTPVVHMTLDGKEVTAADVKNASGELVMTVSYRAESPFLAVTVMPLTDDVTSVTVDNGAVLTDGAHSFLMGFGVPGADADLELPSSFTMTAHVDHADLNWMMTIATAQPVKVLTDALSDHAADAHTLVSDLTAGLNALADGSEIPESNEDIHELLTALNTLFDGAAQLKDGSITLLDGVKTLKDGLDTLSSNSTALNDGAAQLFAAVLDTANTQLSA
;
A
#
# COMPACT_ATOMS: atom_id res chain seq x y z
N MET A 1 11.75 -14.74 -54.51
CA MET A 1 10.79 -13.94 -53.73
C MET A 1 11.00 -14.34 -52.26
N THR A 2 11.89 -13.63 -51.58
CA THR A 2 12.24 -13.92 -50.19
C THR A 2 11.17 -13.29 -49.32
N LEU A 3 10.37 -14.11 -48.64
CA LEU A 3 9.43 -13.71 -47.63
C LEU A 3 10.25 -13.33 -46.39
N THR A 4 10.51 -12.03 -46.20
CA THR A 4 11.00 -11.49 -44.95
C THR A 4 9.83 -11.50 -43.97
N CYS A 5 9.80 -12.47 -43.08
CA CYS A 5 8.93 -12.46 -41.91
C CYS A 5 9.47 -11.33 -41.00
N PHE A 6 8.81 -10.19 -40.99
CA PHE A 6 9.03 -9.20 -39.96
C PHE A 6 8.39 -9.78 -38.69
N ALA A 7 9.23 -10.21 -37.76
CA ALA A 7 8.81 -10.39 -36.39
C ALA A 7 8.29 -9.01 -35.94
N SER A 8 7.01 -8.93 -35.65
CA SER A 8 6.45 -7.74 -35.00
C SER A 8 7.14 -7.63 -33.65
N ALA A 9 7.80 -6.52 -33.42
CA ALA A 9 8.31 -6.15 -32.11
C ALA A 9 7.17 -6.17 -31.12
N GLU A 10 7.18 -7.09 -30.20
CA GLU A 10 6.15 -7.21 -29.18
C GLU A 10 6.64 -6.49 -27.93
N THR A 11 6.03 -5.34 -27.64
CA THR A 11 6.23 -4.66 -26.35
C THR A 11 5.62 -5.55 -25.27
N VAL A 12 6.42 -5.99 -24.32
CA VAL A 12 5.91 -6.79 -23.20
C VAL A 12 5.35 -5.85 -22.14
N LYS A 13 4.09 -6.06 -21.77
CA LYS A 13 3.39 -5.29 -20.75
C LYS A 13 3.31 -6.07 -19.46
N HIS A 14 3.78 -5.47 -18.37
CA HIS A 14 3.64 -5.99 -17.01
C HIS A 14 2.78 -5.04 -16.21
N GLU A 15 1.83 -5.57 -15.46
CA GLU A 15 0.93 -4.79 -14.60
C GLU A 15 1.02 -5.28 -13.17
N ARG A 16 1.09 -4.33 -12.23
CA ARG A 16 0.99 -4.56 -10.79
C ARG A 16 -0.07 -3.64 -10.22
N VAL A 17 -1.05 -4.20 -9.56
CA VAL A 17 -2.14 -3.45 -8.94
C VAL A 17 -1.88 -3.33 -7.45
N TYR A 18 -1.92 -2.10 -6.94
CA TYR A 18 -1.82 -1.76 -5.53
C TYR A 18 -3.18 -1.29 -5.06
N ALA A 19 -3.79 -2.03 -4.14
CA ALA A 19 -5.05 -1.66 -3.51
C ALA A 19 -4.81 -1.25 -2.06
N VAL A 20 -5.08 -0.01 -1.74
CA VAL A 20 -5.16 0.45 -0.35
C VAL A 20 -6.61 0.34 0.09
N THR A 21 -6.85 -0.38 1.18
CA THR A 21 -8.17 -0.59 1.77
C THR A 21 -8.17 -0.15 3.24
N ASN A 22 -9.34 0.09 3.80
CA ASN A 22 -9.47 0.10 5.26
C ASN A 22 -9.33 -1.33 5.80
N ALA A 23 -9.32 -1.50 7.11
CA ALA A 23 -9.19 -2.81 7.74
C ALA A 23 -10.41 -3.73 7.57
N ASP A 24 -11.55 -3.20 7.12
CA ASP A 24 -12.74 -3.98 6.77
C ASP A 24 -12.72 -4.44 5.29
N GLY A 25 -11.69 -4.04 4.51
CA GLY A 25 -11.49 -4.43 3.12
C GLY A 25 -12.09 -3.46 2.08
N ASP A 26 -12.70 -2.35 2.50
CA ASP A 26 -13.24 -1.35 1.57
C ASP A 26 -12.11 -0.57 0.88
N ALA A 27 -12.17 -0.46 -0.43
CA ALA A 27 -11.14 0.22 -1.22
C ALA A 27 -11.12 1.74 -0.95
N LEU A 28 -9.94 2.25 -0.56
CA LEU A 28 -9.66 3.68 -0.40
C LEU A 28 -8.99 4.24 -1.66
N THR A 29 -8.07 3.49 -2.23
CA THR A 29 -7.36 3.88 -3.46
C THR A 29 -6.86 2.65 -4.19
N VAL A 30 -6.85 2.73 -5.52
CA VAL A 30 -6.30 1.71 -6.41
C VAL A 30 -5.31 2.40 -7.34
N ILE A 31 -4.08 1.93 -7.30
CA ILE A 31 -3.00 2.38 -8.19
C ILE A 31 -2.59 1.18 -9.04
N ASP A 32 -2.54 1.37 -10.34
CA ASP A 32 -2.00 0.38 -11.26
C ASP A 32 -0.66 0.91 -11.79
N ASN A 33 0.38 0.11 -11.62
CA ASN A 33 1.72 0.37 -12.11
C ASN A 33 1.98 -0.53 -13.32
N VAL A 34 2.27 0.11 -14.44
CA VAL A 34 2.48 -0.54 -15.74
C VAL A 34 3.93 -0.36 -16.15
N ARG A 35 4.59 -1.47 -16.49
CA ARG A 35 5.90 -1.49 -17.14
C ARG A 35 5.75 -1.96 -18.59
N LEU A 36 6.18 -1.15 -19.54
CA LEU A 36 6.27 -1.48 -20.95
C LEU A 36 7.74 -1.72 -21.29
N GLU A 37 8.10 -2.97 -21.55
CA GLU A 37 9.47 -3.32 -21.95
C GLU A 37 9.66 -3.02 -23.44
N ASN A 38 10.68 -2.23 -23.75
CA ASN A 38 11.00 -1.79 -25.10
C ASN A 38 12.22 -2.56 -25.64
N GLY A 39 12.07 -3.88 -25.84
CA GLY A 39 13.14 -4.75 -26.30
C GLY A 39 13.72 -4.37 -27.66
N ASP A 40 12.93 -3.74 -28.54
CA ASP A 40 13.32 -3.36 -29.89
C ASP A 40 13.70 -1.86 -30.02
N ALA A 41 13.86 -1.16 -28.92
CA ALA A 41 14.23 0.25 -28.85
C ALA A 41 13.34 1.15 -29.74
N LEU A 42 12.02 0.96 -29.68
CA LEU A 42 11.05 1.76 -30.39
C LEU A 42 11.12 3.23 -29.94
N ALA A 43 10.98 4.16 -30.88
CA ALA A 43 10.93 5.60 -30.54
C ALA A 43 9.60 5.99 -29.87
N GLU A 44 8.53 5.31 -30.22
CA GLU A 44 7.19 5.49 -29.65
C GLU A 44 6.60 4.14 -29.28
N ILE A 45 5.86 4.10 -28.16
CA ILE A 45 5.11 2.93 -27.69
C ILE A 45 3.67 3.34 -27.46
N ASP A 46 2.76 2.63 -28.12
CA ASP A 46 1.33 2.75 -27.85
C ASP A 46 0.90 1.71 -26.83
N ASP A 47 0.17 2.15 -25.81
CA ASP A 47 -0.49 1.27 -24.86
C ASP A 47 -1.97 1.62 -24.72
N ARG A 48 -2.77 0.64 -24.33
CA ARG A 48 -4.19 0.82 -24.06
C ARG A 48 -4.43 0.71 -22.56
N THR A 49 -4.94 1.80 -21.97
CA THR A 49 -5.19 1.87 -20.53
C THR A 49 -6.52 2.55 -20.24
N LEU A 50 -7.13 2.13 -19.14
CA LEU A 50 -8.32 2.76 -18.57
C LEU A 50 -7.97 3.65 -17.38
N LEU A 51 -6.67 3.77 -17.08
CA LEU A 51 -6.17 4.55 -15.96
C LEU A 51 -6.32 6.05 -16.22
N THR A 52 -6.54 6.78 -15.16
CA THR A 52 -6.57 8.24 -15.09
C THR A 52 -5.38 8.75 -14.25
N ALA A 53 -5.12 10.05 -14.32
CA ALA A 53 -4.02 10.69 -13.60
C ALA A 53 -2.66 9.98 -13.83
N LEU A 54 -2.35 9.71 -15.11
CA LEU A 54 -1.13 8.99 -15.50
C LEU A 54 0.12 9.79 -15.13
N GLU A 55 1.10 9.10 -14.56
CA GLU A 55 2.42 9.64 -14.19
C GLU A 55 3.52 8.69 -14.64
N ASN A 56 4.58 9.21 -15.29
CA ASN A 56 5.79 8.46 -15.55
C ASN A 56 6.61 8.40 -14.26
N VAL A 57 6.78 7.20 -13.70
CA VAL A 57 7.52 6.98 -12.46
C VAL A 57 8.89 6.34 -12.69
N GLY A 58 9.17 5.89 -13.93
CA GLY A 58 10.44 5.27 -14.30
C GLY A 58 11.41 6.19 -15.01
N GLY A 59 10.95 7.38 -15.47
CA GLY A 59 11.75 8.26 -16.30
C GLY A 59 11.14 9.65 -16.49
N THR A 60 11.56 10.34 -17.57
CA THR A 60 11.08 11.68 -17.92
C THR A 60 10.38 11.71 -19.28
N GLU A 61 10.17 10.56 -19.89
CA GLU A 61 9.50 10.38 -21.18
C GLU A 61 8.10 10.96 -21.11
N LYS A 62 7.73 11.67 -22.16
CA LYS A 62 6.43 12.32 -22.28
C LYS A 62 5.44 11.42 -23.01
N PHE A 63 4.17 11.63 -22.74
CA PHE A 63 3.09 10.93 -23.41
C PHE A 63 2.00 11.88 -23.90
N THR A 64 1.17 11.34 -24.78
CA THR A 64 -0.12 11.90 -25.16
C THR A 64 -1.20 10.85 -24.95
N GLN A 65 -2.36 11.24 -24.40
CA GLN A 65 -3.48 10.33 -24.20
C GLN A 65 -4.68 10.78 -25.03
N SER A 66 -5.28 9.83 -25.76
CA SER A 66 -6.49 10.02 -26.53
C SER A 66 -7.47 8.88 -26.23
N GLY A 67 -8.47 9.14 -25.41
CA GLY A 67 -9.36 8.11 -24.89
C GLY A 67 -8.60 7.07 -24.07
N GLU A 68 -8.68 5.81 -24.45
CA GLU A 68 -8.01 4.68 -23.80
C GLU A 68 -6.58 4.43 -24.33
N THR A 69 -6.15 5.15 -25.37
CA THR A 69 -4.81 4.98 -25.95
C THR A 69 -3.87 6.02 -25.38
N VAL A 70 -2.73 5.58 -24.90
CA VAL A 70 -1.61 6.42 -24.49
C VAL A 70 -0.41 6.12 -25.39
N THR A 71 0.16 7.18 -25.99
CA THR A 71 1.36 7.09 -26.84
C THR A 71 2.54 7.71 -26.09
N TRP A 72 3.52 6.91 -25.77
CA TRP A 72 4.75 7.28 -25.07
C TRP A 72 5.84 7.63 -26.08
N LYS A 73 6.53 8.75 -25.84
CA LYS A 73 7.79 9.10 -26.51
C LYS A 73 8.95 8.34 -25.83
N ALA A 74 9.09 7.07 -26.18
CA ALA A 74 9.98 6.16 -25.46
C ALA A 74 11.46 6.38 -25.82
N ASP A 75 11.76 6.87 -27.02
CA ASP A 75 13.13 7.13 -27.51
C ASP A 75 14.11 5.96 -27.27
N GLY A 76 13.60 4.72 -27.36
CA GLY A 76 14.33 3.48 -27.13
C GLY A 76 14.31 2.96 -25.68
N ASN A 77 13.75 3.71 -24.73
CA ASN A 77 13.68 3.32 -23.32
C ASN A 77 12.41 2.50 -23.04
N SER A 78 12.48 1.64 -22.01
CA SER A 78 11.29 1.06 -21.40
C SER A 78 10.56 2.12 -20.59
N ILE A 79 9.24 2.03 -20.53
CA ILE A 79 8.40 2.99 -19.81
C ILE A 79 7.86 2.33 -18.53
N ILE A 80 7.91 3.05 -17.41
CA ILE A 80 7.22 2.67 -16.19
C ILE A 80 6.31 3.82 -15.79
N TYR A 81 5.01 3.58 -15.85
CA TYR A 81 4.03 4.58 -15.49
C TYR A 81 3.01 4.03 -14.50
N GLN A 82 2.35 4.91 -13.81
CA GLN A 82 1.25 4.58 -12.91
C GLN A 82 0.04 5.46 -13.19
N GLY A 83 -1.10 4.99 -12.71
CA GLY A 83 -2.35 5.75 -12.75
C GLY A 83 -3.34 5.22 -11.73
N THR A 84 -4.45 5.90 -11.58
CA THR A 84 -5.56 5.49 -10.72
C THR A 84 -6.69 4.92 -11.54
N SER A 85 -7.43 3.97 -10.98
CA SER A 85 -8.60 3.37 -11.58
C SER A 85 -9.80 3.45 -10.64
N ASP A 86 -10.94 3.89 -11.17
CA ASP A 86 -12.24 3.84 -10.47
C ASP A 86 -12.94 2.48 -10.66
N LYS A 87 -12.33 1.55 -11.38
CA LYS A 87 -12.91 0.23 -11.65
C LYS A 87 -12.65 -0.73 -10.50
N ALA A 88 -13.55 -1.73 -10.40
CA ALA A 88 -13.35 -2.85 -9.48
C ALA A 88 -11.99 -3.50 -9.73
N LEU A 89 -11.32 -3.83 -8.66
CA LEU A 89 -10.05 -4.56 -8.67
C LEU A 89 -10.20 -5.89 -9.40
N ASN A 90 -9.21 -6.25 -10.22
CA ASN A 90 -9.12 -7.60 -10.78
C ASN A 90 -8.95 -8.65 -9.68
N VAL A 91 -8.40 -8.24 -8.53
CA VAL A 91 -8.32 -9.02 -7.30
C VAL A 91 -8.97 -8.22 -6.19
N THR A 92 -10.00 -8.76 -5.56
CA THR A 92 -10.73 -8.11 -4.47
C THR A 92 -10.42 -8.83 -3.16
N PRO A 93 -9.78 -8.15 -2.18
CA PRO A 93 -9.69 -8.66 -0.82
C PRO A 93 -11.07 -8.62 -0.15
N VAL A 94 -11.39 -9.67 0.58
CA VAL A 94 -12.59 -9.78 1.41
C VAL A 94 -12.15 -10.11 2.81
N VAL A 95 -12.41 -9.21 3.75
CA VAL A 95 -12.00 -9.34 5.14
C VAL A 95 -13.16 -9.87 5.97
N HIS A 96 -12.88 -10.83 6.84
CA HIS A 96 -13.79 -11.33 7.86
C HIS A 96 -13.07 -11.33 9.21
N MET A 97 -13.67 -10.68 10.19
CA MET A 97 -13.10 -10.58 11.54
C MET A 97 -14.04 -11.14 12.59
N THR A 98 -13.47 -11.85 13.57
CA THR A 98 -14.18 -12.25 14.79
C THR A 98 -13.35 -11.89 16.02
N LEU A 99 -14.00 -11.40 17.07
CA LEU A 99 -13.42 -11.17 18.39
C LEU A 99 -14.09 -12.09 19.38
N ASP A 100 -13.30 -12.96 20.05
CA ASP A 100 -13.81 -14.04 20.92
C ASP A 100 -14.94 -14.87 20.25
N GLY A 101 -14.77 -15.13 18.93
CA GLY A 101 -15.70 -15.92 18.12
C GLY A 101 -16.97 -15.19 17.68
N LYS A 102 -17.10 -13.88 17.89
CA LYS A 102 -18.22 -13.06 17.42
C LYS A 102 -17.78 -12.18 16.27
N GLU A 103 -18.59 -12.09 15.21
CA GLU A 103 -18.32 -11.17 14.09
C GLU A 103 -18.20 -9.73 14.57
N VAL A 104 -17.17 -9.03 14.09
CA VAL A 104 -16.87 -7.64 14.42
C VAL A 104 -16.35 -6.89 13.18
N THR A 105 -16.41 -5.56 13.26
CA THR A 105 -15.74 -4.64 12.33
C THR A 105 -14.46 -4.08 12.96
N ALA A 106 -13.61 -3.43 12.19
CA ALA A 106 -12.43 -2.73 12.70
C ALA A 106 -12.79 -1.67 13.76
N ALA A 107 -13.94 -1.01 13.61
CA ALA A 107 -14.45 -0.05 14.59
C ALA A 107 -14.84 -0.69 15.93
N ASP A 108 -15.33 -1.93 15.91
CA ASP A 108 -15.65 -2.69 17.12
C ASP A 108 -14.37 -3.10 17.85
N VAL A 109 -13.32 -3.54 17.12
CA VAL A 109 -12.01 -3.92 17.68
C VAL A 109 -11.36 -2.76 18.44
N LYS A 110 -11.48 -1.54 17.93
CA LYS A 110 -10.97 -0.33 18.59
C LYS A 110 -11.57 -0.08 19.99
N ASN A 111 -12.73 -0.62 20.26
CA ASN A 111 -13.47 -0.41 21.52
C ASN A 111 -13.50 -1.67 22.41
N ALA A 112 -12.75 -2.70 22.08
CA ALA A 112 -12.80 -3.97 22.79
C ALA A 112 -11.41 -4.61 22.91
N SER A 113 -11.30 -5.58 23.82
CA SER A 113 -10.11 -6.42 24.02
C SER A 113 -10.52 -7.88 23.92
N GLY A 114 -9.67 -8.73 23.36
CA GLY A 114 -9.94 -10.15 23.22
C GLY A 114 -9.05 -10.85 22.19
N GLU A 115 -9.41 -12.07 21.83
CA GLU A 115 -8.78 -12.82 20.75
C GLU A 115 -9.42 -12.42 19.40
N LEU A 116 -8.65 -11.76 18.55
CA LEU A 116 -9.03 -11.40 17.17
C LEU A 116 -8.59 -12.50 16.22
N VAL A 117 -9.52 -12.99 15.42
CA VAL A 117 -9.23 -13.80 14.22
C VAL A 117 -9.65 -12.99 13.00
N MET A 118 -8.68 -12.67 12.14
CA MET A 118 -8.91 -11.94 10.89
C MET A 118 -8.51 -12.82 9.71
N THR A 119 -9.47 -13.11 8.84
CA THR A 119 -9.24 -13.83 7.59
C THR A 119 -9.37 -12.86 6.41
N VAL A 120 -8.33 -12.78 5.59
CA VAL A 120 -8.34 -12.06 4.32
C VAL A 120 -8.37 -13.08 3.20
N SER A 121 -9.50 -13.13 2.49
CA SER A 121 -9.70 -13.97 1.33
C SER A 121 -9.62 -13.12 0.07
N TYR A 122 -9.13 -13.69 -1.02
CA TYR A 122 -9.05 -12.98 -2.29
C TYR A 122 -9.98 -13.60 -3.31
N ARG A 123 -10.63 -12.76 -4.13
CA ARG A 123 -11.45 -13.19 -5.26
C ARG A 123 -10.83 -12.63 -6.54
N ALA A 124 -10.61 -13.51 -7.52
CA ALA A 124 -10.14 -13.15 -8.85
C ALA A 124 -10.78 -14.08 -9.89
N GLU A 125 -10.99 -13.57 -11.12
CA GLU A 125 -11.48 -14.36 -12.25
C GLU A 125 -10.37 -15.14 -12.97
N SER A 126 -9.12 -14.75 -12.77
CA SER A 126 -7.91 -15.40 -13.30
C SER A 126 -6.86 -15.51 -12.21
N PRO A 127 -5.85 -16.37 -12.38
CA PRO A 127 -4.81 -16.56 -11.39
C PRO A 127 -3.98 -15.30 -11.15
N PHE A 128 -3.85 -14.91 -9.87
CA PHE A 128 -3.01 -13.85 -9.39
C PHE A 128 -2.25 -14.29 -8.14
N LEU A 129 -1.06 -13.77 -7.95
CA LEU A 129 -0.43 -13.72 -6.63
C LEU A 129 -0.86 -12.42 -5.96
N ALA A 130 -1.54 -12.52 -4.82
CA ALA A 130 -1.94 -11.40 -4.00
C ALA A 130 -1.18 -11.43 -2.68
N VAL A 131 -0.56 -10.33 -2.31
CA VAL A 131 0.13 -10.16 -1.03
C VAL A 131 -0.46 -8.93 -0.34
N THR A 132 -0.90 -9.11 0.91
CA THR A 132 -1.44 -8.02 1.73
C THR A 132 -0.49 -7.69 2.86
N VAL A 133 -0.25 -6.41 3.06
CA VAL A 133 0.55 -5.86 4.16
C VAL A 133 -0.36 -4.99 5.03
N MET A 134 -0.30 -5.17 6.35
CA MET A 134 -1.04 -4.38 7.33
C MET A 134 -0.09 -3.95 8.46
N PRO A 135 0.00 -2.66 8.82
CA PRO A 135 0.75 -2.23 9.99
C PRO A 135 0.06 -2.73 11.27
N LEU A 136 0.86 -3.25 12.18
CA LEU A 136 0.42 -3.65 13.52
C LEU A 136 0.77 -2.54 14.52
N THR A 137 -0.18 -2.23 15.40
CA THR A 137 0.06 -1.33 16.54
C THR A 137 0.54 -2.12 17.75
N ASP A 138 1.07 -1.44 18.76
CA ASP A 138 1.53 -2.08 20.01
C ASP A 138 0.39 -2.77 20.78
N ASP A 139 -0.86 -2.41 20.49
CA ASP A 139 -2.08 -2.98 21.05
C ASP A 139 -2.45 -4.34 20.41
N VAL A 140 -1.69 -4.80 19.40
CA VAL A 140 -1.85 -6.09 18.73
C VAL A 140 -0.68 -6.98 19.11
N THR A 141 -0.93 -8.01 19.90
CA THR A 141 0.10 -8.88 20.50
C THR A 141 -0.16 -10.36 20.23
N SER A 142 0.83 -11.22 20.47
CA SER A 142 0.71 -12.68 20.29
C SER A 142 0.23 -13.07 18.88
N VAL A 143 0.74 -12.37 17.86
CA VAL A 143 0.31 -12.55 16.48
C VAL A 143 0.82 -13.87 15.93
N THR A 144 -0.07 -14.65 15.35
CA THR A 144 0.23 -15.81 14.50
C THR A 144 -0.48 -15.64 13.15
N VAL A 145 0.13 -16.12 12.09
CA VAL A 145 -0.45 -16.03 10.74
C VAL A 145 -0.17 -17.33 9.99
N ASP A 146 -1.17 -17.81 9.26
CA ASP A 146 -0.98 -18.81 8.21
C ASP A 146 -0.75 -18.11 6.86
N ASN A 147 -0.07 -18.76 5.93
CA ASN A 147 0.23 -18.21 4.60
C ASN A 147 0.76 -16.77 4.69
N GLY A 148 1.72 -16.53 5.59
CA GLY A 148 2.28 -15.22 5.82
C GLY A 148 3.35 -15.17 6.90
N ALA A 149 3.78 -13.96 7.25
CA ALA A 149 4.75 -13.69 8.29
C ALA A 149 4.47 -12.34 9.00
N VAL A 150 5.02 -12.16 10.19
CA VAL A 150 5.07 -10.86 10.85
C VAL A 150 6.49 -10.32 10.69
N LEU A 151 6.61 -9.17 10.05
CA LEU A 151 7.88 -8.46 9.85
C LEU A 151 8.05 -7.40 10.93
N THR A 152 9.27 -7.25 11.47
CA THR A 152 9.57 -6.20 12.43
C THR A 152 10.98 -5.63 12.20
N ASP A 153 11.10 -4.31 12.27
CA ASP A 153 12.39 -3.60 12.30
C ASP A 153 12.82 -3.22 13.72
N GLY A 154 12.08 -3.69 14.74
CA GLY A 154 12.28 -3.38 16.15
C GLY A 154 11.51 -2.15 16.63
N ALA A 155 11.09 -1.27 15.75
CA ALA A 155 10.24 -0.10 16.04
C ALA A 155 8.82 -0.25 15.47
N HIS A 156 8.70 -0.97 14.36
CA HIS A 156 7.43 -1.18 13.64
C HIS A 156 7.23 -2.66 13.40
N SER A 157 5.98 -3.09 13.44
CA SER A 157 5.57 -4.44 13.07
C SER A 157 4.54 -4.39 11.98
N PHE A 158 4.64 -5.30 11.02
CA PHE A 158 3.71 -5.44 9.92
C PHE A 158 3.30 -6.90 9.76
N LEU A 159 2.03 -7.15 9.63
CA LEU A 159 1.52 -8.41 9.13
C LEU A 159 1.69 -8.44 7.62
N MET A 160 2.20 -9.54 7.09
CA MET A 160 2.21 -9.86 5.68
C MET A 160 1.53 -11.20 5.48
N GLY A 161 0.54 -11.26 4.60
CA GLY A 161 -0.14 -12.49 4.23
C GLY A 161 -0.34 -12.58 2.72
N PHE A 162 -0.46 -13.79 2.17
CA PHE A 162 -0.61 -13.98 0.74
C PHE A 162 -1.68 -15.01 0.38
N GLY A 163 -2.09 -14.99 -0.90
CA GLY A 163 -2.93 -16.00 -1.52
C GLY A 163 -2.79 -15.99 -3.03
N VAL A 164 -3.22 -17.08 -3.65
CA VAL A 164 -3.21 -17.27 -5.11
C VAL A 164 -4.65 -17.50 -5.60
N PRO A 165 -5.51 -16.46 -5.58
CA PRO A 165 -6.88 -16.59 -6.04
C PRO A 165 -6.94 -16.86 -7.55
N GLY A 166 -8.03 -17.50 -8.00
CA GLY A 166 -8.27 -17.80 -9.40
C GLY A 166 -7.42 -18.94 -9.97
N ALA A 167 -6.56 -19.56 -9.17
CA ALA A 167 -5.84 -20.78 -9.55
C ALA A 167 -6.76 -22.01 -9.62
N ASP A 168 -6.34 -23.01 -10.38
CA ASP A 168 -7.06 -24.28 -10.45
C ASP A 168 -7.12 -24.93 -9.06
N ALA A 169 -8.30 -25.42 -8.68
CA ALA A 169 -8.53 -26.05 -7.37
C ALA A 169 -7.66 -27.31 -7.16
N ASP A 170 -7.29 -28.00 -8.24
CA ASP A 170 -6.43 -29.19 -8.17
C ASP A 170 -4.99 -28.86 -7.73
N LEU A 171 -4.60 -27.58 -7.76
CA LEU A 171 -3.27 -27.12 -7.32
C LEU A 171 -3.17 -26.91 -5.80
N GLU A 172 -4.29 -26.93 -5.06
CA GLU A 172 -4.35 -26.75 -3.62
C GLU A 172 -3.59 -25.49 -3.10
N LEU A 173 -3.53 -24.42 -3.91
CA LEU A 173 -2.90 -23.17 -3.54
C LEU A 173 -3.78 -22.36 -2.58
N PRO A 174 -3.20 -21.67 -1.58
CA PRO A 174 -3.99 -20.86 -0.66
C PRO A 174 -4.64 -19.69 -1.39
N SER A 175 -5.93 -19.45 -1.17
CA SER A 175 -6.65 -18.27 -1.66
C SER A 175 -6.92 -17.24 -0.57
N SER A 176 -6.38 -17.48 0.63
CA SER A 176 -6.56 -16.63 1.82
C SER A 176 -5.42 -16.82 2.80
N PHE A 177 -5.29 -15.89 3.74
CA PHE A 177 -4.52 -16.06 4.96
C PHE A 177 -5.37 -15.71 6.18
N THR A 178 -5.00 -16.22 7.34
CA THR A 178 -5.67 -15.94 8.62
C THR A 178 -4.65 -15.48 9.65
N MET A 179 -4.91 -14.33 10.27
CA MET A 179 -4.19 -13.84 11.44
C MET A 179 -4.99 -14.16 12.70
N THR A 180 -4.33 -14.66 13.74
CA THR A 180 -4.87 -14.72 15.10
C THR A 180 -3.96 -13.88 16.00
N ALA A 181 -4.55 -13.01 16.81
CA ALA A 181 -3.83 -12.09 17.68
C ALA A 181 -4.64 -11.78 18.93
N HIS A 182 -3.97 -11.37 20.00
CA HIS A 182 -4.64 -10.69 21.11
C HIS A 182 -4.64 -9.19 20.87
N VAL A 183 -5.80 -8.54 20.97
CA VAL A 183 -5.96 -7.09 20.80
C VAL A 183 -6.45 -6.45 22.09
N ASP A 184 -5.99 -5.21 22.34
CA ASP A 184 -6.43 -4.37 23.45
C ASP A 184 -6.74 -2.95 22.94
N HIS A 185 -7.99 -2.73 22.50
CA HIS A 185 -8.46 -1.48 21.90
C HIS A 185 -7.66 -1.08 20.65
N ALA A 186 -7.26 -2.07 19.86
CA ALA A 186 -6.38 -1.87 18.72
C ALA A 186 -7.02 -1.08 17.58
N ASP A 187 -6.30 -0.08 17.07
CA ASP A 187 -6.71 0.71 15.92
C ASP A 187 -6.19 0.04 14.63
N LEU A 188 -7.01 -0.79 14.01
CA LEU A 188 -6.71 -1.41 12.73
C LEU A 188 -6.95 -0.38 11.61
N ASN A 189 -5.90 0.18 11.05
CA ASN A 189 -6.02 1.35 10.18
C ASN A 189 -6.27 1.00 8.71
N TRP A 190 -5.24 0.53 8.02
CA TRP A 190 -5.27 0.28 6.58
C TRP A 190 -4.53 -0.99 6.23
N MET A 191 -4.88 -1.54 5.09
CA MET A 191 -4.15 -2.63 4.45
C MET A 191 -3.78 -2.22 3.03
N MET A 192 -2.67 -2.75 2.52
CA MET A 192 -2.32 -2.63 1.12
C MET A 192 -2.15 -4.02 0.52
N THR A 193 -2.90 -4.28 -0.53
CA THR A 193 -2.78 -5.51 -1.32
C THR A 193 -2.09 -5.21 -2.63
N ILE A 194 -1.03 -5.96 -2.92
CA ILE A 194 -0.34 -5.96 -4.20
C ILE A 194 -0.75 -7.24 -4.93
N ALA A 195 -1.27 -7.10 -6.14
CA ALA A 195 -1.64 -8.23 -6.97
C ALA A 195 -0.87 -8.19 -8.29
N THR A 196 -0.32 -9.33 -8.67
CA THR A 196 0.40 -9.51 -9.94
C THR A 196 0.04 -10.84 -10.58
N ALA A 197 -0.14 -10.85 -11.89
CA ALA A 197 -0.44 -12.07 -12.66
C ALA A 197 0.84 -12.78 -13.13
N GLN A 198 1.97 -12.13 -13.16
CA GLN A 198 3.20 -12.62 -13.80
C GLN A 198 3.74 -13.94 -13.23
N PRO A 199 3.98 -14.09 -11.91
CA PRO A 199 4.51 -15.35 -11.39
C PRO A 199 3.59 -16.51 -11.65
N VAL A 200 2.27 -16.28 -11.63
CA VAL A 200 1.25 -17.30 -11.78
C VAL A 200 1.05 -17.68 -13.25
N LYS A 201 1.25 -16.74 -14.19
CA LYS A 201 1.17 -17.06 -15.63
C LYS A 201 2.28 -18.00 -16.07
N VAL A 202 3.52 -17.76 -15.60
CA VAL A 202 4.64 -18.71 -15.84
C VAL A 202 4.30 -20.07 -15.25
N LEU A 203 3.67 -20.11 -14.08
CA LEU A 203 3.19 -21.32 -13.47
C LEU A 203 2.09 -21.99 -14.30
N THR A 204 1.05 -21.27 -14.71
CA THR A 204 -0.08 -21.85 -15.43
C THR A 204 0.31 -22.34 -16.84
N ASP A 205 1.22 -21.65 -17.50
CA ASP A 205 1.78 -22.09 -18.78
C ASP A 205 2.69 -23.35 -18.63
N ALA A 206 3.33 -23.52 -17.47
CA ALA A 206 4.12 -24.69 -17.11
C ALA A 206 3.29 -25.83 -16.50
N LEU A 207 2.15 -25.52 -15.87
CA LEU A 207 1.36 -26.40 -15.02
C LEU A 207 0.40 -27.35 -15.77
N SER A 208 0.33 -27.31 -17.10
CA SER A 208 -0.38 -28.37 -17.81
C SER A 208 0.18 -29.79 -17.48
N ASP A 209 1.36 -29.88 -16.84
CA ASP A 209 2.00 -31.16 -16.50
C ASP A 209 2.58 -31.28 -15.06
N HIS A 210 2.61 -30.24 -14.18
CA HIS A 210 3.43 -30.32 -12.94
C HIS A 210 2.82 -29.62 -11.71
N ALA A 211 1.96 -30.31 -10.95
CA ALA A 211 1.53 -29.85 -9.61
C ALA A 211 2.71 -29.63 -8.62
N ALA A 212 3.88 -30.24 -8.86
CA ALA A 212 5.08 -30.06 -8.06
C ALA A 212 5.63 -28.63 -8.10
N ASP A 213 5.46 -27.93 -9.22
CA ASP A 213 5.99 -26.56 -9.40
C ASP A 213 5.16 -25.51 -8.63
N ALA A 214 3.86 -25.76 -8.45
CA ALA A 214 2.99 -24.91 -7.63
C ALA A 214 3.35 -24.97 -6.15
N HIS A 215 3.64 -26.15 -5.63
CA HIS A 215 4.11 -26.31 -4.26
C HIS A 215 5.49 -25.67 -4.06
N THR A 216 6.36 -25.70 -5.06
CA THR A 216 7.66 -25.03 -5.03
C THR A 216 7.50 -23.52 -4.94
N LEU A 217 6.58 -22.92 -5.72
CA LEU A 217 6.27 -21.48 -5.65
C LEU A 217 5.83 -21.05 -4.26
N VAL A 218 4.89 -21.79 -3.66
CA VAL A 218 4.42 -21.48 -2.28
C VAL A 218 5.55 -21.65 -1.27
N SER A 219 6.38 -22.68 -1.44
CA SER A 219 7.56 -22.91 -0.60
C SER A 219 8.57 -21.76 -0.73
N ASP A 220 8.89 -21.33 -1.94
CA ASP A 220 9.84 -20.25 -2.21
C ASP A 220 9.31 -18.92 -1.69
N LEU A 221 8.02 -18.64 -1.88
CA LEU A 221 7.37 -17.44 -1.33
C LEU A 221 7.40 -17.46 0.21
N THR A 222 7.06 -18.60 0.82
CA THR A 222 7.09 -18.76 2.27
C THR A 222 8.52 -18.61 2.82
N ALA A 223 9.51 -19.22 2.16
CA ALA A 223 10.92 -19.09 2.53
C ALA A 223 11.40 -17.64 2.42
N GLY A 224 11.03 -16.95 1.34
CA GLY A 224 11.37 -15.54 1.12
C GLY A 224 10.71 -14.61 2.13
N LEU A 225 9.44 -14.82 2.48
CA LEU A 225 8.75 -14.06 3.53
C LEU A 225 9.40 -14.28 4.90
N ASN A 226 9.79 -15.52 5.22
CA ASN A 226 10.52 -15.80 6.46
C ASN A 226 11.90 -15.13 6.47
N ALA A 227 12.64 -15.16 5.35
CA ALA A 227 13.92 -14.46 5.24
C ALA A 227 13.74 -12.94 5.42
N LEU A 228 12.68 -12.37 4.87
CA LEU A 228 12.34 -10.96 5.07
C LEU A 228 12.03 -10.66 6.55
N ALA A 229 11.26 -11.54 7.23
CA ALA A 229 10.92 -11.40 8.63
C ALA A 229 12.14 -11.49 9.55
N ASP A 230 13.09 -12.37 9.21
CA ASP A 230 14.32 -12.59 9.98
C ASP A 230 15.44 -11.60 9.65
N GLY A 231 15.24 -10.72 8.65
CA GLY A 231 16.27 -9.84 8.12
C GLY A 231 17.40 -10.59 7.40
N SER A 232 17.12 -11.79 6.91
CA SER A 232 18.06 -12.62 6.15
C SER A 232 18.02 -12.29 4.67
N GLU A 233 18.98 -12.81 3.91
CA GLU A 233 19.04 -12.62 2.45
C GLU A 233 17.87 -13.39 1.78
N ILE A 234 17.12 -12.70 0.89
CA ILE A 234 16.00 -13.29 0.17
C ILE A 234 16.52 -14.33 -0.82
N PRO A 235 16.01 -15.58 -0.79
CA PRO A 235 16.48 -16.62 -1.72
C PRO A 235 16.28 -16.24 -3.19
N GLU A 236 17.26 -16.53 -4.04
CA GLU A 236 17.21 -16.29 -5.50
C GLU A 236 16.61 -17.48 -6.27
N SER A 237 15.85 -18.35 -5.62
CA SER A 237 15.33 -19.59 -6.22
C SER A 237 14.34 -19.36 -7.37
N ASN A 238 13.63 -18.24 -7.36
CA ASN A 238 12.72 -17.80 -8.41
C ASN A 238 12.86 -16.30 -8.62
N GLU A 239 13.24 -15.85 -9.82
CA GLU A 239 13.55 -14.46 -10.13
C GLU A 239 12.34 -13.53 -9.91
N ASP A 240 11.13 -13.96 -10.31
CA ASP A 240 9.90 -13.18 -10.15
C ASP A 240 9.51 -13.02 -8.67
N ILE A 241 9.69 -14.08 -7.87
CA ILE A 241 9.46 -14.04 -6.42
C ILE A 241 10.50 -13.17 -5.72
N HIS A 242 11.77 -13.31 -6.09
CA HIS A 242 12.86 -12.49 -5.57
C HIS A 242 12.62 -11.01 -5.87
N GLU A 243 12.23 -10.65 -7.09
CA GLU A 243 11.88 -9.28 -7.46
C GLU A 243 10.67 -8.77 -6.67
N LEU A 244 9.62 -9.58 -6.51
CA LEU A 244 8.44 -9.22 -5.72
C LEU A 244 8.81 -8.97 -4.25
N LEU A 245 9.57 -9.88 -3.63
CA LEU A 245 9.97 -9.76 -2.23
C LEU A 245 10.91 -8.56 -2.01
N THR A 246 11.79 -8.27 -2.96
CA THR A 246 12.66 -7.08 -2.92
C THR A 246 11.83 -5.80 -3.03
N ALA A 247 10.82 -5.77 -3.89
CA ALA A 247 9.88 -4.65 -3.99
C ALA A 247 9.06 -4.48 -2.71
N LEU A 248 8.63 -5.59 -2.08
CA LEU A 248 7.94 -5.58 -0.80
C LEU A 248 8.82 -5.04 0.33
N ASN A 249 10.10 -5.43 0.38
CA ASN A 249 11.04 -4.90 1.35
C ASN A 249 11.24 -3.38 1.18
N THR A 250 11.39 -2.91 -0.05
CA THR A 250 11.50 -1.46 -0.35
C THR A 250 10.24 -0.71 0.07
N LEU A 251 9.06 -1.30 -0.15
CA LEU A 251 7.79 -0.73 0.27
C LEU A 251 7.66 -0.68 1.79
N PHE A 252 8.11 -1.73 2.48
CA PHE A 252 8.14 -1.82 3.92
C PHE A 252 8.99 -0.69 4.53
N ASP A 253 10.21 -0.50 4.02
CA ASP A 253 11.10 0.60 4.42
C ASP A 253 10.45 1.97 4.16
N GLY A 254 9.79 2.13 3.01
CA GLY A 254 9.05 3.36 2.67
C GLY A 254 7.86 3.61 3.60
N ALA A 255 7.12 2.58 3.96
CA ALA A 255 5.99 2.70 4.89
C ALA A 255 6.45 3.06 6.31
N ALA A 256 7.57 2.49 6.77
CA ALA A 256 8.19 2.85 8.05
C ALA A 256 8.61 4.34 8.07
N GLN A 257 9.31 4.80 7.01
CA GLN A 257 9.70 6.20 6.88
C GLN A 257 8.50 7.16 6.83
N LEU A 258 7.42 6.78 6.14
CA LEU A 258 6.19 7.58 6.08
C LEU A 258 5.53 7.69 7.46
N LYS A 259 5.50 6.60 8.24
CA LYS A 259 5.00 6.59 9.61
C LYS A 259 5.79 7.56 10.48
N ASP A 260 7.13 7.50 10.46
CA ASP A 260 8.01 8.38 11.22
C ASP A 260 7.85 9.85 10.80
N GLY A 261 7.74 10.11 9.50
CA GLY A 261 7.45 11.43 8.96
C GLY A 261 6.10 11.97 9.43
N SER A 262 5.07 11.12 9.50
CA SER A 262 3.74 11.46 10.00
C SER A 262 3.73 11.79 11.49
N ILE A 263 4.49 11.05 12.30
CA ILE A 263 4.68 11.35 13.73
C ILE A 263 5.37 12.70 13.91
N THR A 264 6.44 12.95 13.16
CA THR A 264 7.17 14.23 13.18
C THR A 264 6.27 15.39 12.79
N LEU A 265 5.43 15.23 11.77
CA LEU A 265 4.46 16.24 11.35
C LEU A 265 3.42 16.50 12.43
N LEU A 266 2.90 15.44 13.08
CA LEU A 266 1.93 15.57 14.17
C LEU A 266 2.51 16.37 15.34
N ASP A 267 3.77 16.13 15.72
CA ASP A 267 4.45 16.86 16.78
C ASP A 267 4.71 18.31 16.37
N GLY A 268 5.02 18.56 15.10
CA GLY A 268 5.10 19.92 14.54
C GLY A 268 3.77 20.68 14.62
N VAL A 269 2.66 20.02 14.29
CA VAL A 269 1.30 20.58 14.39
C VAL A 269 0.93 20.90 15.84
N LYS A 270 1.27 20.01 16.79
CA LYS A 270 1.07 20.28 18.23
C LYS A 270 1.85 21.51 18.68
N THR A 271 3.13 21.58 18.31
CA THR A 271 3.99 22.74 18.63
C THR A 271 3.44 24.04 18.06
N LEU A 272 2.94 24.02 16.81
CA LEU A 272 2.29 25.17 16.19
C LEU A 272 1.02 25.58 16.93
N LYS A 273 0.20 24.59 17.33
CA LYS A 273 -1.01 24.87 18.13
C LYS A 273 -0.66 25.56 19.44
N ASP A 274 0.32 25.03 20.19
CA ASP A 274 0.75 25.63 21.48
C ASP A 274 1.31 27.05 21.29
N GLY A 275 2.03 27.29 20.20
CA GLY A 275 2.48 28.62 19.80
C GLY A 275 1.32 29.59 19.51
N LEU A 276 0.28 29.15 18.81
CA LEU A 276 -0.93 29.92 18.54
C LEU A 276 -1.72 30.21 19.80
N ASP A 277 -1.86 29.25 20.69
CA ASP A 277 -2.53 29.43 21.99
C ASP A 277 -1.77 30.49 22.85
N THR A 278 -0.44 30.45 22.85
CA THR A 278 0.43 31.43 23.49
C THR A 278 0.24 32.83 22.86
N LEU A 279 0.25 32.92 21.53
CA LEU A 279 0.05 34.19 20.82
C LEU A 279 -1.35 34.79 21.11
N SER A 280 -2.37 33.95 21.15
CA SER A 280 -3.74 34.34 21.48
C SER A 280 -3.82 34.93 22.90
N SER A 281 -3.18 34.26 23.86
CA SER A 281 -3.12 34.70 25.25
C SER A 281 -2.38 36.04 25.38
N ASN A 282 -1.25 36.22 24.71
CA ASN A 282 -0.48 37.46 24.70
C ASN A 282 -1.26 38.59 24.01
N SER A 283 -2.00 38.31 22.95
CA SER A 283 -2.86 39.28 22.26
C SER A 283 -3.98 39.76 23.16
N THR A 284 -4.60 38.86 23.93
CA THR A 284 -5.61 39.21 24.93
C THR A 284 -5.02 40.10 26.02
N ALA A 285 -3.86 39.73 26.59
CA ALA A 285 -3.18 40.53 27.63
C ALA A 285 -2.78 41.93 27.12
N LEU A 286 -2.33 42.03 25.86
CA LEU A 286 -2.01 43.32 25.24
C LEU A 286 -3.25 44.21 25.09
N ASN A 287 -4.37 43.62 24.65
CA ASN A 287 -5.64 44.36 24.51
C ASN A 287 -6.17 44.84 25.85
N ASP A 288 -6.11 44.01 26.88
CA ASP A 288 -6.50 44.36 28.24
C ASP A 288 -5.59 45.49 28.82
N GLY A 289 -4.28 45.39 28.60
CA GLY A 289 -3.33 46.42 28.98
C GLY A 289 -3.58 47.76 28.27
N ALA A 290 -3.90 47.73 26.99
CA ALA A 290 -4.27 48.93 26.23
C ALA A 290 -5.56 49.57 26.75
N ALA A 291 -6.58 48.74 27.07
CA ALA A 291 -7.83 49.23 27.66
C ALA A 291 -7.61 49.89 29.05
N GLN A 292 -6.77 49.29 29.88
CA GLN A 292 -6.42 49.87 31.21
C GLN A 292 -5.66 51.18 31.06
N LEU A 293 -4.70 51.27 30.14
CA LEU A 293 -3.98 52.50 29.87
C LEU A 293 -4.92 53.61 29.38
N PHE A 294 -5.84 53.29 28.47
CA PHE A 294 -6.83 54.23 27.96
C PHE A 294 -7.75 54.75 29.08
N ALA A 295 -8.21 53.86 29.95
CA ALA A 295 -9.02 54.24 31.11
C ALA A 295 -8.26 55.16 32.06
N ALA A 296 -6.99 54.89 32.35
CA ALA A 296 -6.16 55.74 33.23
C ALA A 296 -5.88 57.16 32.65
N VAL A 297 -5.67 57.20 31.30
CA VAL A 297 -5.51 58.48 30.60
C VAL A 297 -6.79 59.32 30.66
N LEU A 298 -7.96 58.70 30.46
CA LEU A 298 -9.26 59.37 30.56
C LEU A 298 -9.52 59.92 31.99
N ASP A 299 -9.24 59.09 33.00
CA ASP A 299 -9.41 59.51 34.42
C ASP A 299 -8.52 60.70 34.78
N THR A 300 -7.25 60.60 34.33
CA THR A 300 -6.30 61.74 34.52
C THR A 300 -6.78 63.04 33.84
N ALA A 301 -7.23 62.92 32.59
CA ALA A 301 -7.77 64.06 31.83
C ALA A 301 -9.02 64.63 32.46
N ASN A 302 -9.95 63.82 32.93
CA ASN A 302 -11.17 64.28 33.64
C ASN A 302 -10.83 64.94 34.95
N THR A 303 -9.85 64.44 35.70
CA THR A 303 -9.40 65.06 36.96
C THR A 303 -8.79 66.47 36.73
N GLN A 304 -7.98 66.61 35.67
CA GLN A 304 -7.36 67.88 35.29
C GLN A 304 -8.37 68.91 34.75
N LEU A 305 -9.39 68.44 34.05
CA LEU A 305 -10.46 69.31 33.52
C LEU A 305 -11.45 69.76 34.59
N SER A 306 -11.51 69.09 35.74
CA SER A 306 -12.43 69.36 36.85
C SER A 306 -11.78 70.18 37.98
N ALA A 307 -10.49 70.45 37.89
CA ALA A 307 -9.71 71.31 38.82
C ALA A 307 -9.56 72.71 38.28
#